data_bcb3a6420b6b7eb58b1ae86868d2968d
#
_entry.id   bcb3a6420b6b7eb58b1ae86868d2968d
#
_cell.length_a   1.000
_cell.length_b   1.000
_cell.length_c   1.000
_cell.angle_alpha   90.00
_cell.angle_beta   90.00
_cell.angle_gamma   90.00
#
_symmetry.space_group_name_H-M   'P 1'
#
loop_
_entity.id
_entity.type
_entity.pdbx_description
1 polymer ?
#
loop_
_entity_poly.entity_id
_entity_poly.type
_entity_poly.pdbx_seq_one_letter_code
_entity_poly.pdbx_strand_id
1 'polypeptide(L)'
;MSNERLQQKLALEGGLKAVTTIEGKGKPKIGKEEFMAVVQRFALPEEALARVDAALSDEDFAGGPYLANYYTNLKESSNQTFARMGRKVFDVKYALPMSSGTAALHAAFVAAGVGPGKEVILSAIGFYATAAAVVMAKGVPVFCDVDESLHMDPRKIEALITKRTACIAPTHVMGSVANMDAIMKVAKKHKIPVVEDCAQSNGGKVKGKYVGTWGDLGIYSISAYKIVGGGEGGMLVTNDEKLYDAACCLSEGGGLTRPVRFAPERYPGELFVGTNYRMSELEAAIDAVQLRKMPALFKRFHNVKMRILGQLKTFKEITPQKLNDPDGEVGYTLRFFPESIELGRKIVAALNAEGVGCGMRGDSDTPDWHIYHYMLPLVLQKGGPGSDCPFGCERYQKAGGKVDYKKGQCPVADDLFQRMISISLNQWYSAADCKHIATAINKVLGAYCTESPKGKKWL
;
A
#
# COMPACT_ATOMS: atom_id res chain seq x y z
N MET A 1 -5.80 7.04 70.67
CA MET A 1 -6.82 7.77 69.92
C MET A 1 -7.96 6.80 69.68
N SER A 2 -9.23 7.17 69.92
CA SER A 2 -10.35 6.29 69.65
C SER A 2 -10.53 6.08 68.13
N ASN A 3 -11.07 4.92 67.72
CA ASN A 3 -11.30 4.60 66.31
C ASN A 3 -12.17 5.69 65.59
N GLU A 4 -13.09 6.32 66.29
CA GLU A 4 -13.89 7.44 65.78
C GLU A 4 -13.07 8.68 65.41
N ARG A 5 -12.06 9.05 66.22
CA ARG A 5 -11.18 10.17 65.89
C ARG A 5 -10.29 9.88 64.67
N LEU A 6 -9.89 8.61 64.45
CA LEU A 6 -9.12 8.20 63.33
C LEU A 6 -9.96 8.16 62.03
N GLN A 7 -11.30 7.88 62.14
CA GLN A 7 -12.26 7.93 61.01
C GLN A 7 -12.57 9.38 60.58
N GLN A 8 -12.55 10.34 61.50
CA GLN A 8 -12.80 11.76 61.20
C GLN A 8 -11.55 12.50 60.66
N LYS A 9 -10.37 11.94 60.88
CA LYS A 9 -9.10 12.52 60.43
C LYS A 9 -8.84 12.13 58.99
N LEU A 10 -8.37 13.07 58.17
CA LEU A 10 -8.01 12.76 56.77
C LEU A 10 -6.88 11.71 56.70
N ALA A 11 -6.94 10.81 55.79
CA ALA A 11 -5.90 9.78 55.59
C ALA A 11 -4.51 10.40 55.32
N LEU A 12 -4.46 11.58 54.70
CA LEU A 12 -3.24 12.35 54.47
C LEU A 12 -2.58 12.80 55.84
N GLU A 13 -3.39 12.97 56.84
CA GLU A 13 -2.97 13.36 58.18
C GLU A 13 -2.83 12.18 59.17
N GLY A 14 -2.85 10.94 58.60
CA GLY A 14 -2.72 9.72 59.40
C GLY A 14 -4.05 9.15 59.92
N GLY A 15 -5.21 9.57 59.35
CA GLY A 15 -6.50 8.96 59.57
C GLY A 15 -6.72 7.69 58.75
N LEU A 16 -7.88 7.03 58.97
CA LEU A 16 -8.23 5.86 58.16
C LEU A 16 -8.72 6.29 56.78
N LYS A 17 -8.41 5.48 55.75
CA LYS A 17 -8.95 5.68 54.39
C LYS A 17 -10.46 5.44 54.43
N ALA A 18 -11.25 6.35 53.86
CA ALA A 18 -12.70 6.22 53.76
C ALA A 18 -13.08 5.08 52.78
N VAL A 19 -12.22 4.83 51.76
CA VAL A 19 -12.41 3.76 50.80
C VAL A 19 -11.14 2.91 50.73
N THR A 20 -11.23 1.66 51.13
CA THR A 20 -10.15 0.68 51.05
C THR A 20 -10.25 -0.20 49.84
N THR A 21 -11.47 -0.48 49.38
CA THR A 21 -11.74 -1.31 48.20
C THR A 21 -12.93 -0.75 47.41
N ILE A 22 -12.82 -0.76 46.09
CA ILE A 22 -13.91 -0.46 45.16
C ILE A 22 -14.15 -1.73 44.35
N GLU A 23 -15.29 -2.40 44.59
CA GLU A 23 -15.59 -3.70 43.99
C GLU A 23 -15.65 -3.68 42.47
N GLY A 24 -16.14 -2.60 41.85
CA GLY A 24 -16.18 -2.43 40.41
C GLY A 24 -14.82 -2.09 39.75
N LYS A 25 -13.75 -1.91 40.54
CA LYS A 25 -12.45 -1.55 40.03
C LYS A 25 -11.83 -2.75 39.29
N GLY A 26 -11.46 -2.53 38.04
CA GLY A 26 -10.77 -3.54 37.24
C GLY A 26 -11.70 -4.41 36.39
N LYS A 27 -13.02 -4.24 36.42
CA LYS A 27 -13.91 -4.90 35.45
C LYS A 27 -13.65 -4.35 34.06
N PRO A 28 -13.29 -5.19 33.07
CA PRO A 28 -12.97 -4.73 31.74
C PRO A 28 -14.24 -4.24 31.03
N LYS A 29 -14.09 -3.17 30.23
CA LYS A 29 -15.13 -2.70 29.32
C LYS A 29 -15.37 -3.68 28.15
N ILE A 30 -14.36 -4.43 27.80
CA ILE A 30 -14.30 -5.37 26.66
C ILE A 30 -13.93 -6.74 27.23
N GLY A 31 -14.72 -7.76 26.95
CA GLY A 31 -14.59 -9.07 27.53
C GLY A 31 -14.77 -10.21 26.52
N LYS A 32 -15.36 -11.31 27.00
CA LYS A 32 -15.57 -12.52 26.20
C LYS A 32 -16.46 -12.29 24.98
N GLU A 33 -17.52 -11.47 25.10
CA GLU A 33 -18.46 -11.21 24.00
C GLU A 33 -17.74 -10.59 22.79
N GLU A 34 -16.95 -9.53 23.02
CA GLU A 34 -16.19 -8.85 21.96
C GLU A 34 -15.08 -9.74 21.40
N PHE A 35 -14.42 -10.54 22.25
CA PHE A 35 -13.43 -11.51 21.80
C PHE A 35 -14.07 -12.54 20.86
N MET A 36 -15.22 -13.11 21.22
CA MET A 36 -15.94 -14.08 20.38
C MET A 36 -16.41 -13.44 19.06
N ALA A 37 -16.85 -12.18 19.08
CA ALA A 37 -17.20 -11.45 17.87
C ALA A 37 -16.01 -11.33 16.90
N VAL A 38 -14.78 -11.11 17.40
CA VAL A 38 -13.55 -11.13 16.58
C VAL A 38 -13.23 -12.53 16.06
N VAL A 39 -13.33 -13.57 16.92
CA VAL A 39 -13.05 -14.96 16.54
C VAL A 39 -13.97 -15.43 15.41
N GLN A 40 -15.23 -15.04 15.43
CA GLN A 40 -16.21 -15.36 14.36
C GLN A 40 -15.77 -14.84 12.97
N ARG A 41 -14.95 -13.78 12.91
CA ARG A 41 -14.43 -13.25 11.63
C ARG A 41 -13.44 -14.17 10.94
N PHE A 42 -12.92 -15.19 11.63
CA PHE A 42 -12.05 -16.20 11.05
C PHE A 42 -12.79 -17.36 10.35
N ALA A 43 -14.12 -17.29 10.27
CA ALA A 43 -14.97 -18.27 9.61
C ALA A 43 -14.71 -19.72 10.07
N LEU A 44 -14.49 -19.90 11.39
CA LEU A 44 -14.32 -21.24 11.97
C LEU A 44 -15.64 -22.01 11.87
N PRO A 45 -15.58 -23.37 11.76
CA PRO A 45 -16.77 -24.20 11.89
C PRO A 45 -17.48 -23.98 13.24
N GLU A 46 -18.80 -24.09 13.27
CA GLU A 46 -19.63 -23.85 14.45
C GLU A 46 -19.17 -24.64 15.68
N GLU A 47 -18.84 -25.91 15.49
CA GLU A 47 -18.29 -26.75 16.55
C GLU A 47 -16.95 -26.24 17.13
N ALA A 48 -16.11 -25.61 16.29
CA ALA A 48 -14.87 -25.01 16.75
C ALA A 48 -15.13 -23.73 17.54
N LEU A 49 -16.07 -22.90 17.10
CA LEU A 49 -16.51 -21.72 17.83
C LEU A 49 -17.08 -22.08 19.19
N ALA A 50 -17.94 -23.12 19.27
CA ALA A 50 -18.49 -23.62 20.51
C ALA A 50 -17.41 -24.11 21.50
N ARG A 51 -16.35 -24.78 21.00
CA ARG A 51 -15.23 -25.19 21.86
C ARG A 51 -14.44 -23.99 22.40
N VAL A 52 -14.22 -22.96 21.60
CA VAL A 52 -13.54 -21.75 22.05
C VAL A 52 -14.39 -21.03 23.11
N ASP A 53 -15.69 -20.89 22.85
CA ASP A 53 -16.64 -20.26 23.78
C ASP A 53 -16.69 -20.97 25.12
N ALA A 54 -16.81 -22.32 25.11
CA ALA A 54 -16.87 -23.14 26.31
C ALA A 54 -15.54 -23.15 27.11
N ALA A 55 -14.42 -22.87 26.47
CA ALA A 55 -13.11 -22.85 27.12
C ALA A 55 -12.80 -21.55 27.89
N LEU A 56 -13.63 -20.53 27.77
CA LEU A 56 -13.42 -19.20 28.33
C LEU A 56 -14.59 -18.76 29.20
N SER A 57 -14.31 -18.10 30.31
CA SER A 57 -15.25 -17.42 31.20
C SER A 57 -15.01 -15.91 31.20
N ASP A 58 -15.92 -15.11 31.73
CA ASP A 58 -15.74 -13.65 31.87
C ASP A 58 -14.56 -13.30 32.80
N GLU A 59 -14.25 -14.18 33.76
CA GLU A 59 -13.14 -13.99 34.69
C GLU A 59 -11.77 -14.02 33.99
N ASP A 60 -11.64 -14.76 32.91
CA ASP A 60 -10.41 -14.82 32.10
C ASP A 60 -10.06 -13.46 31.46
N PHE A 61 -11.04 -12.57 31.33
CA PHE A 61 -10.88 -11.23 30.77
C PHE A 61 -10.67 -10.15 31.86
N ALA A 62 -10.59 -10.48 33.11
CA ALA A 62 -10.47 -9.52 34.20
C ALA A 62 -9.26 -8.58 34.09
N GLY A 63 -8.19 -8.99 33.42
CA GLY A 63 -7.03 -8.16 33.11
C GLY A 63 -7.26 -7.07 32.07
N GLY A 64 -8.38 -7.16 31.33
CA GLY A 64 -8.73 -6.28 30.23
C GLY A 64 -7.85 -6.44 28.99
N PRO A 65 -8.37 -6.11 27.80
CA PRO A 65 -7.60 -6.12 26.57
C PRO A 65 -6.77 -4.84 26.43
N TYR A 66 -5.57 -4.98 25.88
CA TYR A 66 -4.67 -3.89 25.57
C TYR A 66 -4.87 -3.41 24.13
N LEU A 67 -5.95 -2.67 23.88
CA LEU A 67 -6.36 -2.23 22.53
C LEU A 67 -5.95 -0.80 22.17
N ALA A 68 -5.22 -0.09 23.05
CA ALA A 68 -4.72 1.25 22.78
C ALA A 68 -3.26 1.37 23.21
N ASN A 69 -2.36 1.51 22.25
CA ASN A 69 -0.93 1.45 22.48
C ASN A 69 -0.39 2.59 23.39
N TYR A 70 -0.96 3.79 23.32
CA TYR A 70 -0.49 4.97 24.06
C TYR A 70 -1.12 5.12 25.46
N TYR A 71 -2.04 4.23 25.83
CA TYR A 71 -2.64 4.17 27.18
C TYR A 71 -2.31 2.87 27.92
N THR A 72 -1.49 2.01 27.34
CA THR A 72 -1.13 0.76 27.97
C THR A 72 0.22 0.87 28.67
N ASN A 73 0.35 0.21 29.81
CA ASN A 73 1.63 0.00 30.48
C ASN A 73 2.34 -1.27 29.95
N LEU A 74 1.97 -1.74 28.77
CA LEU A 74 2.63 -2.86 28.14
C LEU A 74 4.07 -2.51 27.77
N LYS A 75 4.94 -3.47 27.90
CA LYS A 75 6.35 -3.35 27.53
C LYS A 75 6.52 -3.04 26.03
N GLU A 76 5.70 -3.64 25.17
CA GLU A 76 5.65 -3.39 23.73
C GLU A 76 4.22 -3.66 23.24
N SER A 77 3.65 -2.73 22.47
CA SER A 77 2.34 -2.88 21.83
C SER A 77 2.46 -3.60 20.49
N SER A 78 1.32 -4.05 19.92
CA SER A 78 1.29 -4.65 18.58
C SER A 78 1.77 -3.67 17.50
N ASN A 79 1.39 -2.39 17.60
CA ASN A 79 1.89 -1.33 16.70
C ASN A 79 3.41 -1.17 16.79
N GLN A 80 3.97 -1.15 17.99
CA GLN A 80 5.42 -1.08 18.18
C GLN A 80 6.14 -2.31 17.64
N THR A 81 5.56 -3.51 17.87
CA THR A 81 6.08 -4.77 17.31
C THR A 81 6.07 -4.72 15.78
N PHE A 82 4.96 -4.31 15.16
CA PHE A 82 4.82 -4.20 13.72
C PHE A 82 5.80 -3.18 13.13
N ALA A 83 5.94 -1.99 13.76
CA ALA A 83 6.93 -0.98 13.38
C ALA A 83 8.37 -1.52 13.47
N ARG A 84 8.71 -2.19 14.58
CA ARG A 84 10.04 -2.80 14.77
C ARG A 84 10.34 -3.87 13.72
N MET A 85 9.34 -4.69 13.39
CA MET A 85 9.47 -5.70 12.34
C MET A 85 9.65 -5.06 10.97
N GLY A 86 8.89 -4.00 10.66
CA GLY A 86 9.04 -3.22 9.43
C GLY A 86 10.47 -2.67 9.28
N ARG A 87 11.00 -2.03 10.32
CA ARG A 87 12.40 -1.55 10.31
C ARG A 87 13.39 -2.67 10.00
N LYS A 88 13.22 -3.83 10.64
CA LYS A 88 14.11 -4.97 10.44
C LYS A 88 13.99 -5.59 9.04
N VAL A 89 12.76 -5.77 8.55
CA VAL A 89 12.51 -6.43 7.26
C VAL A 89 12.99 -5.56 6.11
N PHE A 90 12.70 -4.27 6.15
CA PHE A 90 13.02 -3.34 5.07
C PHE A 90 14.40 -2.68 5.21
N ASP A 91 15.11 -2.93 6.31
CA ASP A 91 16.41 -2.34 6.64
C ASP A 91 16.36 -0.80 6.60
N VAL A 92 15.44 -0.22 7.37
CA VAL A 92 15.20 1.22 7.47
C VAL A 92 15.24 1.69 8.92
N LYS A 93 15.55 2.98 9.13
CA LYS A 93 15.61 3.57 10.46
C LYS A 93 14.22 3.74 11.09
N TYR A 94 13.24 4.11 10.28
CA TYR A 94 11.91 4.48 10.74
C TYR A 94 10.83 3.72 9.97
N ALA A 95 9.82 3.24 10.70
CA ALA A 95 8.62 2.63 10.16
C ALA A 95 7.42 3.09 11.01
N LEU A 96 6.37 3.57 10.36
CA LEU A 96 5.17 4.11 10.98
C LEU A 96 3.94 3.32 10.52
N PRO A 97 3.35 2.49 11.41
CA PRO A 97 2.07 1.84 11.15
C PRO A 97 0.93 2.86 11.02
N MET A 98 0.07 2.65 10.06
CA MET A 98 -1.07 3.51 9.77
C MET A 98 -2.33 2.72 9.45
N SER A 99 -3.49 3.35 9.56
CA SER A 99 -4.80 2.72 9.37
C SER A 99 -5.06 2.23 7.93
N SER A 100 -4.30 2.70 6.94
CA SER A 100 -4.39 2.24 5.55
C SER A 100 -3.18 2.65 4.72
N GLY A 101 -2.98 2.03 3.56
CA GLY A 101 -1.99 2.49 2.58
C GLY A 101 -2.28 3.91 2.07
N THR A 102 -3.55 4.30 1.95
CA THR A 102 -3.95 5.67 1.57
C THR A 102 -3.56 6.70 2.63
N ALA A 103 -3.72 6.37 3.91
CA ALA A 103 -3.25 7.19 5.01
C ALA A 103 -1.73 7.37 4.98
N ALA A 104 -1.00 6.28 4.70
CA ALA A 104 0.46 6.31 4.56
C ALA A 104 0.91 7.17 3.36
N LEU A 105 0.23 7.09 2.22
CA LEU A 105 0.47 7.95 1.05
C LEU A 105 0.24 9.43 1.38
N HIS A 106 -0.89 9.76 2.03
CA HIS A 106 -1.19 11.13 2.41
C HIS A 106 -0.11 11.71 3.33
N ALA A 107 0.29 10.95 4.35
CA ALA A 107 1.35 11.35 5.27
C ALA A 107 2.71 11.50 4.56
N ALA A 108 3.04 10.58 3.65
CA ALA A 108 4.27 10.66 2.86
C ALA A 108 4.30 11.91 1.97
N PHE A 109 3.19 12.26 1.30
CA PHE A 109 3.14 13.45 0.45
C PHE A 109 3.24 14.73 1.26
N VAL A 110 2.53 14.84 2.38
CA VAL A 110 2.66 16.00 3.29
C VAL A 110 4.10 16.12 3.80
N ALA A 111 4.71 15.03 4.24
CA ALA A 111 6.10 15.02 4.69
C ALA A 111 7.09 15.41 3.57
N ALA A 112 6.82 15.02 2.32
CA ALA A 112 7.60 15.41 1.15
C ALA A 112 7.36 16.86 0.69
N GLY A 113 6.57 17.67 1.43
CA GLY A 113 6.31 19.08 1.14
C GLY A 113 5.23 19.33 0.09
N VAL A 114 4.36 18.34 -0.18
CA VAL A 114 3.19 18.53 -1.05
C VAL A 114 2.17 19.41 -0.34
N GLY A 115 1.64 20.39 -1.04
CA GLY A 115 0.68 21.36 -0.51
C GLY A 115 0.09 22.25 -1.61
N PRO A 116 -0.64 23.32 -1.24
CA PRO A 116 -1.26 24.22 -2.21
C PRO A 116 -0.27 24.81 -3.22
N GLY A 117 -0.58 24.68 -4.50
CA GLY A 117 0.26 25.16 -5.61
C GLY A 117 1.38 24.19 -6.02
N LYS A 118 1.48 23.04 -5.41
CA LYS A 118 2.49 22.01 -5.73
C LYS A 118 1.94 20.91 -6.62
N GLU A 119 2.82 20.29 -7.39
CA GLU A 119 2.55 19.17 -8.29
C GLU A 119 3.29 17.92 -7.82
N VAL A 120 2.70 16.74 -8.07
CA VAL A 120 3.34 15.44 -7.89
C VAL A 120 3.27 14.67 -9.18
N ILE A 121 4.42 14.20 -9.67
CA ILE A 121 4.50 13.36 -10.87
C ILE A 121 4.20 11.91 -10.48
N LEU A 122 3.10 11.36 -11.02
CA LEU A 122 2.59 10.01 -10.75
C LEU A 122 2.71 9.13 -11.99
N SER A 123 2.72 7.81 -11.79
CA SER A 123 2.52 6.85 -12.87
C SER A 123 1.11 6.96 -13.45
N ALA A 124 0.96 6.90 -14.78
CA ALA A 124 -0.35 6.90 -15.44
C ALA A 124 -1.17 5.63 -15.16
N ILE A 125 -0.49 4.53 -14.81
CA ILE A 125 -1.08 3.28 -14.33
C ILE A 125 -0.74 3.12 -12.85
N GLY A 126 -1.76 2.92 -12.02
CA GLY A 126 -1.69 2.77 -10.58
C GLY A 126 -3.08 2.95 -9.97
N PHE A 127 -3.27 2.52 -8.74
CA PHE A 127 -4.58 2.67 -8.10
C PHE A 127 -4.86 4.14 -7.74
N TYR A 128 -6.12 4.53 -7.85
CA TYR A 128 -6.62 5.88 -7.56
C TYR A 128 -6.11 6.49 -6.23
N ALA A 129 -5.88 5.67 -5.21
CA ALA A 129 -5.48 6.13 -3.87
C ALA A 129 -4.23 7.02 -3.89
N THR A 130 -3.26 6.76 -4.79
CA THR A 130 -2.04 7.57 -4.91
C THR A 130 -2.38 9.00 -5.33
N ALA A 131 -3.22 9.15 -6.35
CA ALA A 131 -3.65 10.47 -6.82
C ALA A 131 -4.60 11.15 -5.82
N ALA A 132 -5.50 10.40 -5.19
CA ALA A 132 -6.38 10.91 -4.14
C ALA A 132 -5.58 11.48 -2.96
N ALA A 133 -4.53 10.79 -2.51
CA ALA A 133 -3.66 11.24 -1.43
C ALA A 133 -2.93 12.55 -1.78
N VAL A 134 -2.52 12.75 -3.03
CA VAL A 134 -1.97 14.02 -3.51
C VAL A 134 -2.99 15.14 -3.40
N VAL A 135 -4.23 14.90 -3.84
CA VAL A 135 -5.34 15.90 -3.75
C VAL A 135 -5.67 16.19 -2.29
N MET A 136 -5.69 15.19 -1.42
CA MET A 136 -5.89 15.38 0.03
C MET A 136 -4.76 16.22 0.65
N ALA A 137 -3.53 16.08 0.21
CA ALA A 137 -2.40 16.93 0.58
C ALA A 137 -2.46 18.33 -0.08
N LYS A 138 -3.55 18.66 -0.81
CA LYS A 138 -3.74 19.91 -1.56
C LYS A 138 -2.75 20.12 -2.70
N GLY A 139 -2.10 19.05 -3.16
CA GLY A 139 -1.27 19.03 -4.37
C GLY A 139 -2.06 18.63 -5.61
N VAL A 140 -1.47 18.82 -6.78
CA VAL A 140 -2.07 18.49 -8.07
C VAL A 140 -1.32 17.31 -8.71
N PRO A 141 -2.00 16.19 -9.02
CA PRO A 141 -1.41 15.08 -9.75
C PRO A 141 -1.00 15.48 -11.18
N VAL A 142 0.18 15.04 -11.63
CA VAL A 142 0.65 15.14 -13.02
C VAL A 142 1.06 13.74 -13.46
N PHE A 143 0.41 13.18 -14.48
CA PHE A 143 0.66 11.80 -14.88
C PHE A 143 1.80 11.69 -15.87
N CYS A 144 2.75 10.81 -15.55
CA CYS A 144 3.82 10.36 -16.43
C CYS A 144 3.41 9.06 -17.12
N ASP A 145 3.55 9.03 -18.44
CA ASP A 145 3.27 7.82 -19.23
C ASP A 145 4.21 6.67 -18.84
N VAL A 146 3.86 5.48 -19.26
CA VAL A 146 4.57 4.24 -18.92
C VAL A 146 5.39 3.69 -20.09
N ASP A 147 6.22 2.69 -19.83
CA ASP A 147 6.80 1.81 -20.85
C ASP A 147 6.13 0.41 -20.81
N GLU A 148 6.64 -0.56 -21.56
CA GLU A 148 6.12 -1.93 -21.62
C GLU A 148 6.18 -2.69 -20.29
N SER A 149 6.83 -2.13 -19.27
CA SER A 149 6.78 -2.67 -17.90
C SER A 149 5.51 -2.30 -17.14
N LEU A 150 4.68 -1.39 -17.68
CA LEU A 150 3.51 -0.75 -17.05
C LEU A 150 3.88 0.23 -15.94
N HIS A 151 5.16 0.53 -15.75
CA HIS A 151 5.65 1.51 -14.77
C HIS A 151 5.99 2.82 -15.45
N MET A 152 6.06 3.88 -14.64
CA MET A 152 6.51 5.20 -15.05
C MET A 152 7.77 5.11 -15.92
N ASP A 153 7.72 5.66 -17.15
CA ASP A 153 8.86 5.71 -18.05
C ASP A 153 9.86 6.80 -17.59
N PRO A 154 11.05 6.42 -17.10
CA PRO A 154 12.00 7.41 -16.58
C PRO A 154 12.43 8.45 -17.62
N ARG A 155 12.35 8.14 -18.92
CA ARG A 155 12.71 9.05 -20.03
C ARG A 155 11.70 10.19 -20.19
N LYS A 156 10.47 10.03 -19.67
CA LYS A 156 9.40 11.02 -19.77
C LYS A 156 9.27 11.90 -18.54
N ILE A 157 9.93 11.56 -17.42
CA ILE A 157 9.81 12.29 -16.15
C ILE A 157 10.30 13.74 -16.29
N GLU A 158 11.49 13.91 -16.88
CA GLU A 158 12.18 15.21 -16.91
C GLU A 158 11.35 16.29 -17.62
N ALA A 159 10.61 15.93 -18.66
CA ALA A 159 9.74 16.83 -19.41
C ALA A 159 8.53 17.33 -18.61
N LEU A 160 8.17 16.64 -17.52
CA LEU A 160 7.05 16.99 -16.63
C LEU A 160 7.47 17.83 -15.43
N ILE A 161 8.78 17.98 -15.20
CA ILE A 161 9.29 18.75 -14.06
C ILE A 161 9.07 20.23 -14.28
N THR A 162 8.42 20.88 -13.29
CA THR A 162 8.21 22.32 -13.23
C THR A 162 8.71 22.88 -11.90
N LYS A 163 8.68 24.19 -11.74
CA LYS A 163 8.97 24.86 -10.45
C LYS A 163 7.96 24.49 -9.34
N ARG A 164 6.83 23.88 -9.72
CA ARG A 164 5.79 23.43 -8.80
C ARG A 164 5.99 21.99 -8.35
N THR A 165 6.80 21.20 -9.06
CA THR A 165 7.03 19.78 -8.74
C THR A 165 7.63 19.65 -7.36
N ALA A 166 6.87 19.05 -6.44
CA ALA A 166 7.30 18.78 -5.06
C ALA A 166 7.85 17.37 -4.90
N CYS A 167 7.35 16.41 -5.71
CA CYS A 167 7.66 15.00 -5.50
C CYS A 167 7.47 14.20 -6.80
N ILE A 168 8.23 13.11 -6.96
CA ILE A 168 8.01 12.06 -7.95
C ILE A 168 7.53 10.82 -7.20
N ALA A 169 6.42 10.23 -7.64
CA ALA A 169 5.85 9.08 -6.95
C ALA A 169 5.60 7.91 -7.93
N PRO A 170 6.63 7.06 -8.13
CA PRO A 170 6.47 5.82 -8.87
C PRO A 170 5.59 4.84 -8.10
N THR A 171 4.71 4.14 -8.82
CA THR A 171 3.95 3.01 -8.29
C THR A 171 4.56 1.71 -8.79
N HIS A 172 4.81 0.78 -7.88
CA HIS A 172 5.18 -0.60 -8.20
C HIS A 172 3.91 -1.40 -8.44
N VAL A 173 3.52 -1.57 -9.73
CA VAL A 173 2.19 -2.07 -10.06
C VAL A 173 2.14 -3.60 -10.14
N MET A 174 1.07 -4.15 -9.57
CA MET A 174 0.59 -5.52 -9.87
C MET A 174 1.65 -6.62 -9.68
N GLY A 175 2.53 -6.51 -8.69
CA GLY A 175 3.59 -7.48 -8.37
C GLY A 175 4.89 -7.28 -9.13
N SER A 176 4.97 -6.29 -9.99
CA SER A 176 6.19 -5.88 -10.72
C SER A 176 6.85 -4.67 -10.07
N VAL A 177 8.10 -4.41 -10.43
CA VAL A 177 8.91 -3.32 -9.86
C VAL A 177 9.29 -2.27 -10.90
N ALA A 178 9.24 -0.99 -10.52
CA ALA A 178 9.65 0.12 -11.36
C ALA A 178 11.17 0.17 -11.53
N ASN A 179 11.66 0.82 -12.60
CA ASN A 179 13.10 1.05 -12.83
C ASN A 179 13.62 2.15 -11.91
N MET A 180 13.85 1.79 -10.64
CA MET A 180 14.24 2.75 -9.61
C MET A 180 15.60 3.38 -9.88
N ASP A 181 16.56 2.67 -10.46
CA ASP A 181 17.86 3.27 -10.81
C ASP A 181 17.71 4.50 -11.72
N ALA A 182 16.91 4.36 -12.77
CA ALA A 182 16.70 5.45 -13.73
C ALA A 182 15.85 6.57 -13.15
N ILE A 183 14.80 6.24 -12.38
CA ILE A 183 13.94 7.24 -11.70
C ILE A 183 14.77 8.06 -10.71
N MET A 184 15.58 7.40 -9.87
CA MET A 184 16.43 8.07 -8.88
C MET A 184 17.51 8.93 -9.50
N LYS A 185 18.02 8.60 -10.69
CA LYS A 185 18.96 9.47 -11.44
C LYS A 185 18.32 10.81 -11.80
N VAL A 186 17.08 10.78 -12.32
CA VAL A 186 16.33 12.00 -12.65
C VAL A 186 16.02 12.80 -11.38
N ALA A 187 15.47 12.14 -10.35
CA ALA A 187 15.12 12.78 -9.09
C ALA A 187 16.30 13.49 -8.42
N LYS A 188 17.46 12.82 -8.35
CA LYS A 188 18.71 13.38 -7.79
C LYS A 188 19.23 14.57 -8.61
N LYS A 189 19.20 14.50 -9.94
CA LYS A 189 19.60 15.60 -10.83
C LYS A 189 18.83 16.88 -10.54
N HIS A 190 17.53 16.74 -10.25
CA HIS A 190 16.62 17.86 -10.01
C HIS A 190 16.38 18.15 -8.51
N LYS A 191 16.99 17.36 -7.61
CA LYS A 191 16.81 17.47 -6.13
C LYS A 191 15.35 17.38 -5.72
N ILE A 192 14.59 16.49 -6.35
CA ILE A 192 13.17 16.26 -6.08
C ILE A 192 13.05 14.97 -5.26
N PRO A 193 12.34 15.00 -4.12
CA PRO A 193 12.10 13.81 -3.30
C PRO A 193 11.26 12.78 -4.04
N VAL A 194 11.46 11.50 -3.67
CA VAL A 194 10.75 10.36 -4.24
C VAL A 194 9.95 9.65 -3.16
N VAL A 195 8.65 9.45 -3.42
CA VAL A 195 7.74 8.63 -2.60
C VAL A 195 7.38 7.38 -3.38
N GLU A 196 7.80 6.21 -2.93
CA GLU A 196 7.49 4.94 -3.58
C GLU A 196 6.14 4.38 -3.10
N ASP A 197 5.20 4.18 -4.01
CA ASP A 197 3.97 3.44 -3.74
C ASP A 197 4.19 1.94 -4.00
N CYS A 198 4.39 1.18 -2.92
CA CYS A 198 4.62 -0.27 -2.97
C CYS A 198 3.36 -1.10 -2.67
N ALA A 199 2.18 -0.46 -2.63
CA ALA A 199 0.92 -1.10 -2.21
C ALA A 199 0.52 -2.35 -3.02
N GLN A 200 1.05 -2.52 -4.23
CA GLN A 200 0.77 -3.66 -5.10
C GLN A 200 1.98 -4.59 -5.28
N SER A 201 3.10 -4.32 -4.61
CA SER A 201 4.34 -5.10 -4.80
C SER A 201 5.10 -5.30 -3.50
N ASN A 202 4.37 -5.55 -2.39
CA ASN A 202 4.94 -5.85 -1.09
C ASN A 202 5.94 -7.01 -1.19
N GLY A 203 7.19 -6.77 -0.78
CA GLY A 203 8.27 -7.76 -0.87
C GLY A 203 9.06 -7.74 -2.18
N GLY A 204 8.64 -6.95 -3.18
CA GLY A 204 9.39 -6.75 -4.42
C GLY A 204 10.75 -6.12 -4.18
N LYS A 205 11.70 -6.38 -5.08
CA LYS A 205 13.07 -5.89 -4.96
C LYS A 205 13.58 -5.33 -6.29
N VAL A 206 14.50 -4.39 -6.20
CA VAL A 206 15.33 -3.95 -7.32
C VAL A 206 16.80 -4.14 -6.90
N LYS A 207 17.53 -4.97 -7.64
CA LYS A 207 18.94 -5.33 -7.32
C LYS A 207 19.11 -5.82 -5.88
N GLY A 208 18.18 -6.66 -5.43
CA GLY A 208 18.20 -7.24 -4.09
C GLY A 208 17.71 -6.31 -2.96
N LYS A 209 17.51 -5.02 -3.21
CA LYS A 209 17.02 -4.04 -2.24
C LYS A 209 15.50 -3.90 -2.36
N TYR A 210 14.78 -3.94 -1.24
CA TYR A 210 13.33 -3.82 -1.23
C TYR A 210 12.85 -2.50 -1.88
N VAL A 211 11.81 -2.58 -2.72
CA VAL A 211 11.06 -1.39 -3.16
C VAL A 211 10.47 -0.69 -1.92
N GLY A 212 10.32 0.63 -1.98
CA GLY A 212 9.94 1.46 -0.82
C GLY A 212 11.13 1.94 -0.01
N THR A 213 12.36 1.51 -0.33
CA THR A 213 13.58 1.94 0.36
C THR A 213 14.59 2.65 -0.56
N TRP A 214 14.26 2.78 -1.84
CA TRP A 214 15.09 3.47 -2.84
C TRP A 214 14.93 4.98 -2.81
N GLY A 215 13.69 5.45 -2.66
CA GLY A 215 13.33 6.86 -2.51
C GLY A 215 13.54 7.40 -1.09
N ASP A 216 13.00 8.57 -0.84
CA ASP A 216 13.06 9.24 0.46
C ASP A 216 12.00 8.70 1.43
N LEU A 217 10.86 8.29 0.89
CA LEU A 217 9.76 7.65 1.60
C LEU A 217 9.24 6.47 0.80
N GLY A 218 8.85 5.42 1.48
CA GLY A 218 8.13 4.29 0.90
C GLY A 218 6.86 3.99 1.67
N ILE A 219 5.81 3.55 0.94
CA ILE A 219 4.57 3.14 1.58
C ILE A 219 4.15 1.74 1.16
N TYR A 220 3.53 1.03 2.07
CA TYR A 220 2.94 -0.28 1.86
C TYR A 220 1.48 -0.27 2.30
N SER A 221 0.62 -0.90 1.52
CA SER A 221 -0.74 -1.22 1.93
C SER A 221 -0.80 -2.66 2.42
N ILE A 222 -1.52 -2.90 3.51
CA ILE A 222 -1.68 -4.22 4.12
C ILE A 222 -3.17 -4.59 4.17
N SER A 223 -3.97 -4.02 3.27
CA SER A 223 -5.37 -4.43 3.15
C SER A 223 -5.50 -5.89 2.72
N ALA A 224 -6.65 -6.51 3.02
CA ALA A 224 -6.88 -7.96 2.88
C ALA A 224 -6.48 -8.56 1.51
N TYR A 225 -6.61 -7.80 0.43
CA TYR A 225 -6.31 -8.25 -0.93
C TYR A 225 -4.83 -8.13 -1.31
N LYS A 226 -3.97 -7.62 -0.42
CA LYS A 226 -2.54 -7.46 -0.70
C LYS A 226 -1.79 -8.76 -0.44
N ILE A 227 -0.59 -8.88 -1.00
CA ILE A 227 0.30 -10.04 -0.79
C ILE A 227 0.59 -10.26 0.70
N VAL A 228 0.80 -9.16 1.42
CA VAL A 228 0.84 -9.11 2.87
C VAL A 228 -0.43 -8.39 3.28
N GLY A 229 -1.46 -9.12 3.68
CA GLY A 229 -2.78 -8.56 3.98
C GLY A 229 -3.35 -9.10 5.29
N GLY A 230 -3.83 -8.22 6.15
CA GLY A 230 -4.41 -8.53 7.44
C GLY A 230 -5.87 -8.10 7.60
N GLY A 231 -6.31 -7.14 6.83
CA GLY A 231 -7.65 -6.53 6.90
C GLY A 231 -7.59 -5.14 6.32
N GLU A 232 -7.38 -4.15 7.13
CA GLU A 232 -7.03 -2.79 6.74
C GLU A 232 -5.70 -2.41 7.40
N GLY A 233 -4.87 -1.65 6.70
CA GLY A 233 -3.60 -1.23 7.27
C GLY A 233 -2.63 -0.66 6.24
N GLY A 234 -1.60 -0.02 6.75
CA GLY A 234 -0.50 0.50 5.97
C GLY A 234 0.74 0.72 6.81
N MET A 235 1.84 0.93 6.12
CA MET A 235 3.12 1.30 6.75
C MET A 235 3.84 2.32 5.88
N LEU A 236 4.33 3.38 6.50
CA LEU A 236 5.28 4.31 5.91
C LEU A 236 6.67 3.97 6.42
N VAL A 237 7.68 4.00 5.54
CA VAL A 237 9.08 3.79 5.90
C VAL A 237 9.97 4.90 5.37
N THR A 238 11.02 5.25 6.11
CA THR A 238 12.02 6.23 5.70
C THR A 238 13.33 6.08 6.49
N ASN A 239 14.40 6.66 5.97
CA ASN A 239 15.67 6.80 6.69
C ASN A 239 15.91 8.23 7.19
N ASP A 240 15.03 9.17 6.86
CA ASP A 240 15.11 10.58 7.24
C ASP A 240 14.20 10.87 8.44
N GLU A 241 14.80 11.40 9.52
CA GLU A 241 14.10 11.70 10.77
C GLU A 241 13.06 12.81 10.59
N LYS A 242 13.37 13.84 9.81
CA LYS A 242 12.44 14.97 9.60
C LYS A 242 11.21 14.55 8.82
N LEU A 243 11.38 13.71 7.80
CA LEU A 243 10.26 13.14 7.05
C LEU A 243 9.40 12.22 7.93
N TYR A 244 10.05 11.43 8.80
CA TYR A 244 9.35 10.61 9.77
C TYR A 244 8.53 11.46 10.76
N ASP A 245 9.14 12.50 11.34
CA ASP A 245 8.46 13.39 12.28
C ASP A 245 7.28 14.11 11.65
N ALA A 246 7.43 14.60 10.40
CA ALA A 246 6.33 15.22 9.68
C ALA A 246 5.18 14.23 9.41
N ALA A 247 5.50 12.98 9.06
CA ALA A 247 4.49 11.92 8.90
C ALA A 247 3.78 11.60 10.23
N CYS A 248 4.51 11.51 11.33
CA CYS A 248 3.95 11.36 12.67
C CYS A 248 3.07 12.54 13.05
N CYS A 249 3.52 13.77 12.78
CA CYS A 249 2.75 14.96 13.07
C CYS A 249 1.39 14.94 12.37
N LEU A 250 1.35 14.60 11.07
CA LEU A 250 0.08 14.46 10.36
C LEU A 250 -0.80 13.36 10.94
N SER A 251 -0.24 12.17 11.17
CA SER A 251 -1.02 10.95 11.46
C SER A 251 -1.48 10.84 12.91
N GLU A 252 -0.91 11.63 13.83
CA GLU A 252 -1.13 11.50 15.27
C GLU A 252 -1.60 12.81 15.92
N GLY A 253 -2.49 13.51 15.27
CA GLY A 253 -3.17 14.68 15.83
C GLY A 253 -2.26 15.89 16.07
N GLY A 254 -1.20 16.06 15.28
CA GLY A 254 -0.24 17.16 15.46
C GLY A 254 0.96 16.78 16.35
N GLY A 255 1.38 15.51 16.30
CA GLY A 255 2.55 15.03 17.02
C GLY A 255 2.30 14.60 18.47
N LEU A 256 1.07 14.13 18.76
CA LEU A 256 0.65 13.71 20.11
C LEU A 256 1.55 12.64 20.74
N THR A 257 2.07 11.72 19.91
CA THR A 257 2.87 10.55 20.37
C THR A 257 4.35 10.67 20.03
N ARG A 258 4.84 11.88 19.75
CA ARG A 258 6.28 12.14 19.59
C ARG A 258 7.07 11.67 20.82
N PRO A 259 8.42 11.49 20.70
CA PRO A 259 9.24 10.90 21.77
C PRO A 259 8.95 11.45 23.16
N VAL A 260 8.65 12.75 23.23
CA VAL A 260 8.15 13.39 24.45
C VAL A 260 6.79 14.00 24.14
N ARG A 261 5.75 13.42 24.73
CA ARG A 261 4.37 13.86 24.57
C ARG A 261 4.20 15.33 24.94
N PHE A 262 3.55 16.12 24.06
CA PHE A 262 3.38 17.56 24.23
C PHE A 262 4.69 18.36 24.30
N ALA A 263 5.80 17.83 23.82
CA ALA A 263 7.04 18.57 23.73
C ALA A 263 6.91 19.81 22.83
N PRO A 264 7.61 20.90 23.14
CA PRO A 264 7.68 22.04 22.25
C PRO A 264 8.37 21.69 20.93
N GLU A 265 8.20 22.53 19.94
CA GLU A 265 8.89 22.44 18.65
C GLU A 265 10.41 22.40 18.83
N ARG A 266 11.09 21.45 18.19
CA ARG A 266 12.56 21.35 18.16
C ARG A 266 13.16 22.24 17.07
N TYR A 267 12.41 22.46 15.99
CA TYR A 267 12.77 23.33 14.87
C TYR A 267 11.50 23.93 14.24
N PRO A 268 11.57 25.14 13.65
CA PRO A 268 10.40 25.81 13.05
C PRO A 268 9.72 24.94 11.98
N GLY A 269 8.40 24.79 12.06
CA GLY A 269 7.58 24.01 11.12
C GLY A 269 7.55 22.50 11.39
N GLU A 270 8.10 22.04 12.53
CA GLU A 270 8.00 20.65 12.95
C GLU A 270 6.57 20.27 13.34
N LEU A 271 5.85 21.19 13.94
CA LEU A 271 4.48 20.97 14.41
C LEU A 271 3.46 21.65 13.49
N PHE A 272 2.46 20.94 13.12
CA PHE A 272 1.29 21.43 12.37
C PHE A 272 0.06 20.60 12.70
N VAL A 273 -1.13 21.11 12.30
CA VAL A 273 -2.39 20.42 12.56
C VAL A 273 -2.42 19.09 11.80
N GLY A 274 -2.60 18.01 12.52
CA GLY A 274 -2.70 16.65 11.99
C GLY A 274 -4.09 16.04 12.15
N THR A 275 -4.20 14.79 11.72
CA THR A 275 -5.40 13.97 11.84
C THR A 275 -5.09 12.68 12.60
N ASN A 276 -6.02 11.73 12.61
CA ASN A 276 -5.82 10.43 13.25
C ASN A 276 -5.80 9.31 12.21
N TYR A 277 -4.59 8.84 11.89
CA TYR A 277 -4.35 7.70 11.02
C TYR A 277 -3.70 6.51 11.77
N ARG A 278 -3.85 6.47 13.08
CA ARG A 278 -3.29 5.37 13.89
C ARG A 278 -3.91 4.03 13.50
N MET A 279 -3.06 3.01 13.46
CA MET A 279 -3.48 1.62 13.25
C MET A 279 -4.09 1.05 14.53
N SER A 280 -5.11 0.20 14.41
CA SER A 280 -5.66 -0.59 15.51
C SER A 280 -4.63 -1.60 16.04
N GLU A 281 -4.62 -1.86 17.35
CA GLU A 281 -3.77 -2.90 17.96
C GLU A 281 -4.13 -4.31 17.46
N LEU A 282 -5.41 -4.58 17.20
CA LEU A 282 -5.86 -5.87 16.66
C LEU A 282 -5.34 -6.06 15.24
N GLU A 283 -5.45 -5.03 14.40
CA GLU A 283 -4.94 -5.07 13.04
C GLU A 283 -3.41 -5.23 13.02
N ALA A 284 -2.71 -4.43 13.82
CA ALA A 284 -1.26 -4.51 13.94
C ALA A 284 -0.76 -5.90 14.38
N ALA A 285 -1.50 -6.60 15.24
CA ALA A 285 -1.18 -7.96 15.67
C ALA A 285 -1.24 -8.95 14.49
N ILE A 286 -2.28 -8.85 13.65
CA ILE A 286 -2.44 -9.67 12.44
C ILE A 286 -1.35 -9.33 11.43
N ASP A 287 -1.13 -8.04 11.18
CA ASP A 287 -0.18 -7.53 10.19
C ASP A 287 1.27 -7.89 10.54
N ALA A 288 1.62 -7.90 11.81
CA ALA A 288 2.95 -8.36 12.26
C ALA A 288 3.19 -9.84 11.88
N VAL A 289 2.16 -10.69 12.00
CA VAL A 289 2.24 -12.10 11.58
C VAL A 289 2.34 -12.20 10.06
N GLN A 290 1.57 -11.42 9.31
CA GLN A 290 1.60 -11.41 7.85
C GLN A 290 2.95 -10.90 7.32
N LEU A 291 3.49 -9.82 7.88
CA LEU A 291 4.80 -9.29 7.50
C LEU A 291 5.91 -10.31 7.72
N ARG A 292 5.85 -11.09 8.81
CA ARG A 292 6.81 -12.18 9.07
C ARG A 292 6.78 -13.25 7.97
N LYS A 293 5.61 -13.49 7.36
CA LYS A 293 5.44 -14.48 6.29
C LYS A 293 5.90 -13.96 4.92
N MET A 294 6.07 -12.65 4.75
CA MET A 294 6.33 -12.00 3.45
C MET A 294 7.47 -12.64 2.64
N PRO A 295 8.67 -12.95 3.21
CA PRO A 295 9.74 -13.56 2.41
C PRO A 295 9.37 -14.92 1.81
N ALA A 296 8.58 -15.72 2.54
CA ALA A 296 8.12 -17.02 2.05
C ALA A 296 7.00 -16.86 1.00
N LEU A 297 6.11 -15.88 1.16
CA LEU A 297 5.09 -15.52 0.18
C LEU A 297 5.73 -15.08 -1.13
N PHE A 298 6.69 -14.14 -1.05
CA PHE A 298 7.48 -13.69 -2.19
C PHE A 298 8.10 -14.88 -2.94
N LYS A 299 8.86 -15.73 -2.24
CA LYS A 299 9.54 -16.88 -2.86
C LYS A 299 8.57 -17.81 -3.59
N ARG A 300 7.39 -18.07 -3.03
CA ARG A 300 6.38 -18.95 -3.65
C ARG A 300 5.82 -18.33 -4.93
N PHE A 301 5.31 -17.10 -4.88
CA PHE A 301 4.78 -16.41 -6.06
C PHE A 301 5.82 -16.24 -7.15
N HIS A 302 7.01 -15.78 -6.79
CA HIS A 302 8.13 -15.63 -7.70
C HIS A 302 8.46 -16.94 -8.43
N ASN A 303 8.64 -18.02 -7.68
CA ASN A 303 8.94 -19.33 -8.27
C ASN A 303 7.85 -19.83 -9.22
N VAL A 304 6.57 -19.62 -8.89
CA VAL A 304 5.45 -19.99 -9.76
C VAL A 304 5.54 -19.23 -11.08
N LYS A 305 5.68 -17.89 -11.03
CA LYS A 305 5.78 -17.07 -12.24
C LYS A 305 6.99 -17.44 -13.08
N MET A 306 8.18 -17.57 -12.50
CA MET A 306 9.40 -17.89 -13.24
C MET A 306 9.35 -19.27 -13.88
N ARG A 307 8.75 -20.27 -13.20
CA ARG A 307 8.54 -21.60 -13.79
C ARG A 307 7.62 -21.58 -14.99
N ILE A 308 6.56 -20.77 -14.98
CA ILE A 308 5.67 -20.63 -16.13
C ILE A 308 6.40 -19.93 -17.27
N LEU A 309 7.00 -18.74 -16.99
CA LEU A 309 7.68 -17.94 -18.01
C LEU A 309 8.79 -18.70 -18.72
N GLY A 310 9.57 -19.51 -17.99
CA GLY A 310 10.66 -20.32 -18.55
C GLY A 310 10.20 -21.44 -19.51
N GLN A 311 8.90 -21.71 -19.60
CA GLN A 311 8.32 -22.73 -20.50
C GLN A 311 7.53 -22.12 -21.66
N LEU A 312 7.41 -20.77 -21.71
CA LEU A 312 6.65 -20.09 -22.75
C LEU A 312 7.49 -19.92 -24.01
N LYS A 313 6.86 -20.19 -25.14
CA LYS A 313 7.39 -19.91 -26.46
C LYS A 313 7.20 -18.45 -26.82
N THR A 314 7.97 -17.96 -27.77
CA THR A 314 7.89 -16.59 -28.27
C THR A 314 7.08 -16.53 -29.57
N PHE A 315 6.26 -15.49 -29.70
CA PHE A 315 5.37 -15.28 -30.83
C PHE A 315 5.53 -13.85 -31.38
N LYS A 316 5.35 -13.69 -32.68
CA LYS A 316 5.54 -12.42 -33.37
C LYS A 316 4.56 -11.34 -32.87
N GLU A 317 3.30 -11.72 -32.71
CA GLU A 317 2.16 -10.85 -32.40
C GLU A 317 1.99 -10.59 -30.88
N ILE A 318 2.87 -11.16 -30.04
CA ILE A 318 2.81 -11.07 -28.59
C ILE A 318 4.00 -10.30 -28.02
N THR A 319 3.71 -9.30 -27.22
CA THR A 319 4.70 -8.61 -26.40
C THR A 319 4.50 -9.00 -24.94
N PRO A 320 5.43 -9.77 -24.32
CA PRO A 320 5.43 -9.98 -22.88
C PRO A 320 5.58 -8.67 -22.11
N GLN A 321 5.03 -8.58 -20.90
CA GLN A 321 5.36 -7.48 -19.99
C GLN A 321 6.88 -7.45 -19.74
N LYS A 322 7.50 -6.30 -19.95
CA LYS A 322 8.92 -6.09 -19.62
C LYS A 322 9.08 -6.15 -18.10
N LEU A 323 10.02 -6.95 -17.62
CA LEU A 323 10.42 -7.00 -16.20
C LEU A 323 11.67 -6.14 -16.00
N ASN A 324 11.57 -5.10 -15.15
CA ASN A 324 12.71 -4.23 -14.86
C ASN A 324 13.78 -4.92 -13.99
N ASP A 325 13.36 -5.88 -13.17
CA ASP A 325 14.22 -6.76 -12.39
C ASP A 325 13.53 -8.13 -12.24
N PRO A 326 13.85 -9.11 -13.09
CA PRO A 326 13.24 -10.43 -13.00
C PRO A 326 13.41 -11.11 -11.64
N ASP A 327 14.56 -10.96 -10.98
CA ASP A 327 14.86 -11.57 -9.68
C ASP A 327 14.07 -10.90 -8.53
N GLY A 328 13.68 -9.65 -8.72
CA GLY A 328 12.93 -8.87 -7.76
C GLY A 328 11.42 -8.88 -7.95
N GLU A 329 10.94 -9.55 -8.99
CA GLU A 329 9.53 -9.69 -9.34
C GLU A 329 8.76 -10.50 -8.30
N VAL A 330 7.67 -9.96 -7.74
CA VAL A 330 6.84 -10.71 -6.80
C VAL A 330 6.09 -11.84 -7.48
N GLY A 331 5.46 -11.55 -8.62
CA GLY A 331 5.00 -12.59 -9.52
C GLY A 331 3.60 -13.16 -9.24
N TYR A 332 2.71 -12.44 -8.57
CA TYR A 332 1.32 -12.93 -8.40
C TYR A 332 0.44 -12.77 -9.63
N THR A 333 0.97 -12.18 -10.70
CA THR A 333 0.30 -12.07 -12.00
C THR A 333 1.29 -12.27 -13.14
N LEU A 334 0.79 -12.79 -14.27
CA LEU A 334 1.49 -12.88 -15.54
C LEU A 334 0.75 -12.02 -16.55
N ARG A 335 1.47 -11.19 -17.32
CA ARG A 335 0.86 -10.25 -18.29
C ARG A 335 1.59 -10.25 -19.60
N PHE A 336 0.82 -9.98 -20.65
CA PHE A 336 1.32 -9.78 -22.00
C PHE A 336 0.33 -8.98 -22.84
N PHE A 337 0.81 -8.48 -23.97
CA PHE A 337 0.06 -7.59 -24.85
C PHE A 337 0.00 -8.19 -26.26
N PRO A 338 -1.15 -8.69 -26.71
CA PRO A 338 -1.40 -8.99 -28.11
C PRO A 338 -1.28 -7.72 -28.97
N GLU A 339 -0.96 -7.85 -30.26
CA GLU A 339 -0.83 -6.69 -31.17
C GLU A 339 -2.13 -5.93 -31.39
N SER A 340 -3.30 -6.57 -31.15
CA SER A 340 -4.62 -5.94 -31.28
C SER A 340 -5.59 -6.41 -30.20
N ILE A 341 -6.62 -5.59 -29.95
CA ILE A 341 -7.72 -5.93 -29.05
C ILE A 341 -8.49 -7.15 -29.58
N GLU A 342 -8.69 -7.25 -30.92
CA GLU A 342 -9.40 -8.37 -31.53
C GLU A 342 -8.66 -9.69 -31.25
N LEU A 343 -7.36 -9.74 -31.50
CA LEU A 343 -6.55 -10.91 -31.21
C LEU A 343 -6.61 -11.24 -29.71
N GLY A 344 -6.55 -10.23 -28.85
CA GLY A 344 -6.64 -10.38 -27.40
C GLY A 344 -7.96 -11.03 -26.97
N ARG A 345 -9.10 -10.65 -27.54
CA ARG A 345 -10.41 -11.26 -27.26
C ARG A 345 -10.43 -12.75 -27.61
N LYS A 346 -9.87 -13.13 -28.78
CA LYS A 346 -9.76 -14.54 -29.19
C LYS A 346 -8.90 -15.34 -28.19
N ILE A 347 -7.75 -14.78 -27.80
CA ILE A 347 -6.84 -15.41 -26.83
C ILE A 347 -7.51 -15.58 -25.46
N VAL A 348 -8.18 -14.54 -24.93
CA VAL A 348 -8.87 -14.60 -23.62
C VAL A 348 -9.96 -15.67 -23.65
N ALA A 349 -10.81 -15.70 -24.69
CA ALA A 349 -11.86 -16.70 -24.81
C ALA A 349 -11.29 -18.14 -24.83
N ALA A 350 -10.21 -18.35 -25.61
CA ALA A 350 -9.57 -19.65 -25.72
C ALA A 350 -8.86 -20.09 -24.43
N LEU A 351 -8.12 -19.18 -23.76
CA LEU A 351 -7.46 -19.50 -22.48
C LEU A 351 -8.47 -19.88 -21.39
N ASN A 352 -9.58 -19.15 -21.29
CA ASN A 352 -10.65 -19.48 -20.34
C ASN A 352 -11.27 -20.86 -20.65
N ALA A 353 -11.45 -21.19 -21.93
CA ALA A 353 -11.94 -22.51 -22.37
C ALA A 353 -10.93 -23.63 -22.08
N GLU A 354 -9.61 -23.36 -22.11
CA GLU A 354 -8.55 -24.30 -21.72
C GLU A 354 -8.36 -24.36 -20.19
N GLY A 355 -9.18 -23.66 -19.40
CA GLY A 355 -9.11 -23.69 -17.94
C GLY A 355 -8.09 -22.71 -17.32
N VAL A 356 -7.53 -21.81 -18.09
CA VAL A 356 -6.63 -20.75 -17.59
C VAL A 356 -7.40 -19.44 -17.47
N GLY A 357 -7.88 -19.13 -16.27
CA GLY A 357 -8.63 -17.90 -15.98
C GLY A 357 -7.82 -16.66 -16.30
N CYS A 358 -8.28 -15.83 -17.21
CA CYS A 358 -7.65 -14.56 -17.57
C CYS A 358 -8.69 -13.52 -18.00
N GLY A 359 -8.25 -12.27 -18.05
CA GLY A 359 -9.08 -11.17 -18.53
C GLY A 359 -8.27 -10.12 -19.31
N MET A 360 -8.99 -9.34 -20.09
CA MET A 360 -8.49 -8.17 -20.81
C MET A 360 -9.58 -7.10 -20.78
N ARG A 361 -9.17 -5.84 -20.61
CA ARG A 361 -10.12 -4.73 -20.63
C ARG A 361 -10.73 -4.51 -22.01
N GLY A 362 -9.92 -4.53 -23.04
CA GLY A 362 -10.34 -4.16 -24.38
C GLY A 362 -10.72 -2.68 -24.47
N ASP A 363 -11.72 -2.41 -25.32
CA ASP A 363 -12.30 -1.09 -25.57
C ASP A 363 -13.51 -0.77 -24.64
N SER A 364 -13.60 -1.42 -23.49
CA SER A 364 -14.65 -1.16 -22.50
C SER A 364 -14.60 0.28 -21.98
N ASP A 365 -15.73 0.96 -21.96
CA ASP A 365 -15.90 2.30 -21.35
C ASP A 365 -16.18 2.25 -19.85
N THR A 366 -16.27 1.05 -19.26
CA THR A 366 -16.45 0.91 -17.81
C THR A 366 -15.28 1.58 -17.08
N PRO A 367 -15.52 2.50 -16.16
CA PRO A 367 -14.45 3.15 -15.39
C PRO A 367 -13.57 2.13 -14.67
N ASP A 368 -12.26 2.33 -14.75
CA ASP A 368 -11.26 1.54 -14.04
C ASP A 368 -10.28 2.49 -13.33
N TRP A 369 -10.28 2.46 -12.03
CA TRP A 369 -9.50 3.39 -11.22
C TRP A 369 -8.00 3.03 -11.13
N HIS A 370 -7.53 2.16 -12.00
CA HIS A 370 -6.10 1.86 -12.17
C HIS A 370 -5.44 2.61 -13.32
N ILE A 371 -6.21 3.39 -14.11
CA ILE A 371 -5.65 4.24 -15.16
C ILE A 371 -6.20 5.68 -15.05
N TYR A 372 -5.33 6.65 -15.23
CA TYR A 372 -5.53 8.06 -14.93
C TYR A 372 -6.84 8.66 -15.48
N HIS A 373 -7.20 8.39 -16.74
CA HIS A 373 -8.36 9.00 -17.41
C HIS A 373 -9.72 8.42 -16.99
N TYR A 374 -9.75 7.35 -16.19
CA TYR A 374 -10.97 6.80 -15.59
C TYR A 374 -11.10 7.13 -14.08
N MET A 375 -10.18 7.86 -13.50
CA MET A 375 -10.26 8.34 -12.12
C MET A 375 -11.23 9.53 -12.06
N LEU A 376 -12.54 9.28 -12.12
CA LEU A 376 -13.59 10.28 -12.33
C LEU A 376 -13.47 11.53 -11.45
N PRO A 377 -13.19 11.45 -10.12
CA PRO A 377 -13.04 12.66 -9.31
C PRO A 377 -11.91 13.58 -9.80
N LEU A 378 -10.83 13.02 -10.35
CA LEU A 378 -9.73 13.79 -10.93
C LEU A 378 -10.12 14.39 -12.29
N VAL A 379 -10.74 13.57 -13.15
CA VAL A 379 -11.23 14.03 -14.47
C VAL A 379 -12.19 15.18 -14.32
N LEU A 380 -13.06 15.15 -13.31
CA LEU A 380 -13.98 16.22 -12.96
C LEU A 380 -13.32 17.35 -12.15
N GLN A 381 -12.04 17.22 -11.78
CA GLN A 381 -11.27 18.18 -10.98
C GLN A 381 -11.99 18.57 -9.67
N LYS A 382 -12.53 17.56 -8.96
CA LYS A 382 -13.25 17.76 -7.69
C LYS A 382 -12.36 17.36 -6.52
N GLY A 383 -11.91 18.35 -5.73
CA GLY A 383 -11.13 18.11 -4.52
C GLY A 383 -11.97 17.90 -3.26
N GLY A 384 -13.28 18.15 -3.35
CA GLY A 384 -14.27 17.95 -2.29
C GLY A 384 -15.63 18.51 -2.65
N PRO A 385 -16.67 18.26 -1.84
CA PRO A 385 -17.99 18.83 -2.06
C PRO A 385 -17.94 20.37 -2.10
N GLY A 386 -18.39 20.97 -3.20
CA GLY A 386 -18.38 22.42 -3.38
C GLY A 386 -17.00 23.09 -3.52
N SER A 387 -15.94 22.30 -3.74
CA SER A 387 -14.56 22.81 -3.86
C SER A 387 -13.85 22.24 -5.07
N ASP A 388 -13.23 23.11 -5.84
CA ASP A 388 -12.32 22.81 -6.94
C ASP A 388 -10.83 22.77 -6.49
N CYS A 389 -10.54 23.05 -5.21
CA CYS A 389 -9.20 22.96 -4.66
C CYS A 389 -8.72 21.47 -4.62
N PRO A 390 -7.48 21.16 -5.08
CA PRO A 390 -6.38 22.11 -5.43
C PRO A 390 -6.37 22.62 -6.87
N PHE A 391 -7.21 22.13 -7.77
CA PHE A 391 -7.17 22.41 -9.22
C PHE A 391 -7.48 23.87 -9.55
N GLY A 392 -8.54 24.41 -8.95
CA GLY A 392 -8.95 25.82 -9.05
C GLY A 392 -8.27 26.76 -8.06
N CYS A 393 -7.31 26.27 -7.29
CA CYS A 393 -6.60 27.08 -6.30
C CYS A 393 -5.88 28.26 -6.96
N GLU A 394 -6.17 29.47 -6.50
CA GLU A 394 -5.58 30.71 -7.03
C GLU A 394 -4.04 30.68 -7.05
N ARG A 395 -3.43 30.12 -6.01
CA ARG A 395 -1.98 29.94 -5.92
C ARG A 395 -1.43 29.04 -7.04
N TYR A 396 -2.17 27.97 -7.39
CA TYR A 396 -1.80 27.08 -8.48
C TYR A 396 -1.94 27.75 -9.84
N GLN A 397 -3.08 28.41 -10.09
CA GLN A 397 -3.36 29.09 -11.34
C GLN A 397 -2.41 30.27 -11.58
N LYS A 398 -2.18 31.14 -10.58
CA LYS A 398 -1.22 32.26 -10.67
C LYS A 398 0.22 31.77 -10.94
N ALA A 399 0.57 30.59 -10.52
CA ALA A 399 1.86 29.95 -10.83
C ALA A 399 1.89 29.32 -12.23
N GLY A 400 0.85 29.49 -13.08
CA GLY A 400 0.73 28.94 -14.42
C GLY A 400 0.40 27.43 -14.42
N GLY A 401 -0.15 26.92 -13.32
CA GLY A 401 -0.58 25.52 -13.22
C GLY A 401 -1.83 25.25 -14.05
N LYS A 402 -1.80 24.18 -14.82
CA LYS A 402 -2.93 23.68 -15.60
C LYS A 402 -2.79 22.19 -15.79
N VAL A 403 -3.85 21.43 -15.54
CA VAL A 403 -3.90 19.99 -15.78
C VAL A 403 -5.16 19.62 -16.55
N ASP A 404 -5.04 18.56 -17.31
CA ASP A 404 -6.14 17.90 -17.99
C ASP A 404 -5.90 16.39 -17.83
N TYR A 405 -6.95 15.62 -17.58
CA TYR A 405 -6.86 14.17 -17.33
C TYR A 405 -7.58 13.36 -18.42
N LYS A 406 -7.60 13.90 -19.65
CA LYS A 406 -8.25 13.25 -20.80
C LYS A 406 -7.41 12.09 -21.33
N LYS A 407 -8.09 11.06 -21.80
CA LYS A 407 -7.48 10.00 -22.60
C LYS A 407 -6.63 10.60 -23.73
N GLY A 408 -5.48 10.01 -23.99
CA GLY A 408 -4.50 10.48 -24.99
C GLY A 408 -3.29 11.24 -24.42
N GLN A 409 -3.32 11.67 -23.16
CA GLN A 409 -2.16 12.30 -22.52
C GLN A 409 -1.01 11.31 -22.27
N CYS A 410 -1.35 10.06 -21.98
CA CYS A 410 -0.40 8.98 -21.76
C CYS A 410 -0.69 7.85 -22.74
N PRO A 411 -0.34 8.03 -24.04
CA PRO A 411 -0.78 7.13 -25.11
C PRO A 411 -0.26 5.70 -24.97
N VAL A 412 0.91 5.49 -24.38
CA VAL A 412 1.44 4.13 -24.13
C VAL A 412 0.65 3.43 -23.04
N ALA A 413 0.30 4.17 -21.95
CA ALA A 413 -0.56 3.64 -20.91
C ALA A 413 -1.95 3.29 -21.46
N ASP A 414 -2.53 4.17 -22.26
CA ASP A 414 -3.85 3.97 -22.86
C ASP A 414 -3.89 2.72 -23.74
N ASP A 415 -2.89 2.54 -24.60
CA ASP A 415 -2.79 1.39 -25.51
C ASP A 415 -2.53 0.09 -24.74
N LEU A 416 -1.48 0.05 -23.90
CA LEU A 416 -1.12 -1.17 -23.18
C LEU A 416 -2.23 -1.63 -22.23
N PHE A 417 -2.88 -0.70 -21.52
CA PHE A 417 -3.94 -1.04 -20.57
C PHE A 417 -5.16 -1.66 -21.22
N GLN A 418 -5.48 -1.26 -22.47
CA GLN A 418 -6.56 -1.85 -23.26
C GLN A 418 -6.22 -3.26 -23.74
N ARG A 419 -4.98 -3.49 -24.19
CA ARG A 419 -4.55 -4.77 -24.78
C ARG A 419 -3.99 -5.76 -23.76
N MET A 420 -3.82 -5.36 -22.50
CA MET A 420 -3.24 -6.18 -21.45
C MET A 420 -4.10 -7.40 -21.16
N ILE A 421 -3.58 -8.59 -21.44
CA ILE A 421 -4.10 -9.83 -20.88
C ILE A 421 -3.41 -10.08 -19.54
N SER A 422 -4.19 -10.34 -18.49
CA SER A 422 -3.72 -10.59 -17.13
C SER A 422 -4.20 -11.95 -16.63
N ILE A 423 -3.27 -12.76 -16.16
CA ILE A 423 -3.51 -14.08 -15.56
C ILE A 423 -3.09 -13.97 -14.09
N SER A 424 -4.01 -14.21 -13.16
CA SER A 424 -3.70 -14.29 -11.74
C SER A 424 -3.03 -15.61 -11.40
N LEU A 425 -1.96 -15.56 -10.63
CA LEU A 425 -1.19 -16.74 -10.21
C LEU A 425 -1.40 -17.02 -8.73
N ASN A 426 -1.48 -18.30 -8.37
CA ASN A 426 -1.62 -18.72 -6.99
C ASN A 426 -0.26 -19.21 -6.45
N GLN A 427 0.14 -18.75 -5.26
CA GLN A 427 1.38 -19.14 -4.62
C GLN A 427 1.55 -20.65 -4.36
N TRP A 428 0.46 -21.39 -4.41
CA TRP A 428 0.42 -22.84 -4.13
C TRP A 428 0.44 -23.71 -5.39
N TYR A 429 0.55 -23.10 -6.58
CA TYR A 429 0.68 -23.88 -7.80
C TYR A 429 1.93 -24.78 -7.74
N SER A 430 1.71 -26.07 -7.98
CA SER A 430 2.76 -27.08 -8.09
C SER A 430 3.57 -26.93 -9.40
N ALA A 431 4.64 -27.67 -9.55
CA ALA A 431 5.38 -27.73 -10.80
C ALA A 431 4.51 -28.27 -11.96
N ALA A 432 3.59 -29.20 -11.67
CA ALA A 432 2.64 -29.73 -12.65
C ALA A 432 1.63 -28.66 -13.07
N ASP A 433 1.06 -27.89 -12.14
CA ASP A 433 0.15 -26.78 -12.45
C ASP A 433 0.82 -25.73 -13.33
N CYS A 434 2.07 -25.35 -13.00
CA CYS A 434 2.85 -24.41 -13.81
C CYS A 434 3.06 -24.93 -15.25
N LYS A 435 3.32 -26.24 -15.40
CA LYS A 435 3.48 -26.87 -16.71
C LYS A 435 2.15 -26.88 -17.48
N HIS A 436 1.03 -27.19 -16.84
CA HIS A 436 -0.29 -27.18 -17.47
C HIS A 436 -0.66 -25.77 -17.97
N ILE A 437 -0.45 -24.74 -17.12
CA ILE A 437 -0.70 -23.35 -17.49
C ILE A 437 0.18 -22.95 -18.68
N ALA A 438 1.48 -23.24 -18.65
CA ALA A 438 2.39 -22.91 -19.76
C ALA A 438 2.00 -23.66 -21.06
N THR A 439 1.58 -24.93 -20.95
CA THR A 439 1.10 -25.72 -22.08
C THR A 439 -0.15 -25.10 -22.70
N ALA A 440 -1.13 -24.71 -21.88
CA ALA A 440 -2.36 -24.05 -22.35
C ALA A 440 -2.05 -22.71 -23.05
N ILE A 441 -1.18 -21.89 -22.44
CA ILE A 441 -0.76 -20.61 -23.06
C ILE A 441 -0.10 -20.86 -24.41
N ASN A 442 0.89 -21.76 -24.48
CA ASN A 442 1.58 -22.09 -25.73
C ASN A 442 0.64 -22.66 -26.79
N LYS A 443 -0.33 -23.51 -26.40
CA LYS A 443 -1.35 -24.09 -27.30
C LYS A 443 -2.22 -23.00 -27.92
N VAL A 444 -2.76 -22.11 -27.07
CA VAL A 444 -3.63 -21.02 -27.53
C VAL A 444 -2.88 -20.02 -28.40
N LEU A 445 -1.69 -19.59 -27.95
CA LEU A 445 -0.88 -18.67 -28.74
C LEU A 445 -0.44 -19.30 -30.06
N GLY A 446 -0.08 -20.58 -30.08
CA GLY A 446 0.25 -21.31 -31.33
C GLY A 446 -0.91 -21.46 -32.31
N ALA A 447 -2.16 -21.39 -31.84
CA ALA A 447 -3.33 -21.45 -32.68
C ALA A 447 -3.64 -20.10 -33.39
N TYR A 448 -3.29 -18.98 -32.76
CA TYR A 448 -3.66 -17.63 -33.24
C TYR A 448 -2.48 -16.76 -33.66
N CYS A 449 -1.26 -17.14 -33.29
CA CYS A 449 -0.05 -16.36 -33.50
C CYS A 449 1.04 -17.17 -34.19
N THR A 450 2.00 -16.47 -34.79
CA THR A 450 3.15 -17.05 -35.47
C THR A 450 4.30 -17.27 -34.47
N GLU A 451 4.62 -18.56 -34.19
CA GLU A 451 5.80 -18.88 -33.37
C GLU A 451 7.07 -18.33 -34.03
N SER A 452 7.87 -17.59 -33.27
CA SER A 452 9.07 -16.93 -33.81
C SER A 452 10.20 -16.90 -32.78
N PRO A 453 11.37 -17.47 -33.07
CA PRO A 453 12.55 -17.34 -32.22
C PRO A 453 13.05 -15.90 -32.08
N LYS A 454 12.62 -15.00 -32.99
CA LYS A 454 12.91 -13.56 -32.95
C LYS A 454 11.86 -12.76 -32.20
N GLY A 455 10.80 -13.39 -31.70
CA GLY A 455 9.79 -12.77 -30.86
C GLY A 455 10.39 -12.25 -29.54
N LYS A 456 9.71 -11.28 -28.90
CA LYS A 456 10.15 -10.76 -27.59
C LYS A 456 10.15 -11.87 -26.56
N LYS A 457 11.24 -11.96 -25.78
CA LYS A 457 11.40 -12.98 -24.75
C LYS A 457 10.56 -12.64 -23.52
N TRP A 458 10.16 -13.67 -22.77
CA TRP A 458 9.44 -13.55 -21.51
C TRP A 458 10.35 -13.22 -20.31
N LEU A 459 11.62 -13.60 -20.40
CA LEU A 459 12.70 -13.38 -19.43
C LEU A 459 13.96 -12.81 -20.12
#